data_ba0c877db33a5b45aa41363e5028a96f
#
_entry.id   ba0c877db33a5b45aa41363e5028a96f
#
_cell.length_a   1.000
_cell.length_b   1.000
_cell.length_c   1.000
_cell.angle_alpha   90.00
_cell.angle_beta   90.00
_cell.angle_gamma   90.00
#
_symmetry.space_group_name_H-M   'P 1'
#
loop_
_entity.id
_entity.type
_entity.pdbx_description
1 polymer ?
#
loop_
_entity_poly.entity_id
_entity_poly.type
_entity_poly.pdbx_seq_one_letter_code
_entity_poly.pdbx_strand_id
1 'polypeptide(L)'
;MDASSVLWTNWQEQLKELLPGIHGHQKKTLALFVLGIVLSGCAVMQRVAETLSERGMSAAKMTSIERRLARFIANERIVVPLIWKLFLAQVLAPFRGQKLYFVLDNTPFQESLTIVYLGLLVHSRVLPVAWAVMPAQTKWDEGQWQIVGRLLDRVGVHLPDTSCTLIADRGLTGMELVKLCQARGWHYLLRVCQEHTCRRYFKGKLERSWKRFGQIVLKPGYRWYGQARVWQEETLETSVSLIWDKGCEEAWLLISDQGAGRRQVQEYAWRMRVEATFQDSKSRGFNIEASWIEDRAHLDRLLLALFLAIWWTSHLAAACIHHGQRHRFDRVDRRDKSIFRLGRLWLLDILRRARNRASLRWCLPFQHTKTGWRFALRF
;
A
#
# COMPACT_ATOMS: atom_id res chain seq x y z
N MET A 1 -19.60 27.69 -13.34
CA MET A 1 -19.12 26.66 -12.38
C MET A 1 -17.67 26.96 -12.07
N ASP A 2 -17.32 26.98 -10.81
CA ASP A 2 -15.95 27.14 -10.37
C ASP A 2 -15.13 25.83 -10.61
N ALA A 3 -13.81 25.89 -10.45
CA ALA A 3 -12.92 24.76 -10.69
C ALA A 3 -13.24 23.55 -9.80
N SER A 4 -13.68 23.79 -8.59
CA SER A 4 -14.02 22.75 -7.63
C SER A 4 -15.26 21.99 -8.06
N SER A 5 -16.29 22.67 -8.55
CA SER A 5 -17.51 22.04 -9.07
C SER A 5 -17.24 21.20 -10.32
N VAL A 6 -16.34 21.66 -11.20
CA VAL A 6 -15.94 20.89 -12.40
C VAL A 6 -15.18 19.63 -12.00
N LEU A 7 -14.23 19.74 -11.06
CA LEU A 7 -13.49 18.56 -10.55
C LEU A 7 -14.46 17.55 -9.93
N TRP A 8 -15.41 18.02 -9.13
CA TRP A 8 -16.41 17.19 -8.48
C TRP A 8 -17.26 16.42 -9.50
N THR A 9 -17.82 17.12 -10.50
CA THR A 9 -18.64 16.51 -11.54
C THR A 9 -17.85 15.43 -12.30
N ASN A 10 -16.65 15.77 -12.77
CA ASN A 10 -15.82 14.84 -13.53
C ASN A 10 -15.41 13.61 -12.68
N TRP A 11 -15.11 13.78 -11.39
CA TRP A 11 -14.79 12.67 -10.49
C TRP A 11 -15.99 11.76 -10.26
N GLN A 12 -17.20 12.31 -10.11
CA GLN A 12 -18.41 11.49 -10.01
C GLN A 12 -18.65 10.67 -11.27
N GLU A 13 -18.48 11.25 -12.44
CA GLU A 13 -18.62 10.53 -13.72
C GLU A 13 -17.64 9.38 -13.83
N GLN A 14 -16.37 9.61 -13.50
CA GLN A 14 -15.37 8.54 -13.48
C GLN A 14 -15.77 7.40 -12.56
N LEU A 15 -16.14 7.68 -11.32
CA LEU A 15 -16.56 6.63 -10.39
C LEU A 15 -17.83 5.92 -10.81
N LYS A 16 -18.74 6.62 -11.50
CA LYS A 16 -19.97 6.00 -12.02
C LYS A 16 -19.65 4.93 -13.05
N GLU A 17 -18.66 5.16 -13.90
CA GLU A 17 -18.24 4.22 -14.93
C GLU A 17 -17.33 3.11 -14.38
N LEU A 18 -16.42 3.46 -13.45
CA LEU A 18 -15.47 2.51 -12.85
C LEU A 18 -16.11 1.49 -11.91
N LEU A 19 -17.25 1.85 -11.32
CA LEU A 19 -17.96 1.02 -10.34
C LEU A 19 -19.35 0.59 -10.86
N PRO A 20 -19.44 -0.15 -11.98
CA PRO A 20 -20.72 -0.64 -12.45
C PRO A 20 -21.35 -1.55 -11.39
N GLY A 21 -22.68 -1.55 -11.29
CA GLY A 21 -23.40 -2.38 -10.33
C GLY A 21 -23.42 -1.87 -8.88
N ILE A 22 -22.61 -0.88 -8.52
CA ILE A 22 -22.66 -0.26 -7.20
C ILE A 22 -23.80 0.77 -7.17
N HIS A 23 -24.57 0.80 -6.09
CA HIS A 23 -25.72 1.70 -5.95
C HIS A 23 -25.31 3.19 -6.05
N GLY A 24 -26.09 3.99 -6.76
CA GLY A 24 -25.76 5.39 -7.08
C GLY A 24 -25.44 6.28 -5.86
N HIS A 25 -26.21 6.13 -4.76
CA HIS A 25 -25.95 6.88 -3.52
C HIS A 25 -24.63 6.45 -2.84
N GLN A 26 -24.29 5.17 -2.88
CA GLN A 26 -23.01 4.67 -2.34
C GLN A 26 -21.84 5.24 -3.15
N LYS A 27 -21.91 5.20 -4.49
CA LYS A 27 -20.91 5.82 -5.38
C LYS A 27 -20.74 7.30 -5.11
N LYS A 28 -21.84 8.05 -5.04
CA LYS A 28 -21.82 9.49 -4.78
C LYS A 28 -21.19 9.82 -3.42
N THR A 29 -21.51 9.02 -2.39
CA THR A 29 -20.94 9.24 -1.04
C THR A 29 -19.47 8.87 -1.00
N LEU A 30 -19.07 7.74 -1.62
CA LEU A 30 -17.66 7.36 -1.75
C LEU A 30 -16.86 8.43 -2.50
N ALA A 31 -17.39 8.93 -3.62
CA ALA A 31 -16.76 10.02 -4.38
C ALA A 31 -16.54 11.26 -3.52
N LEU A 32 -17.55 11.65 -2.75
CA LEU A 32 -17.48 12.79 -1.84
C LEU A 32 -16.45 12.58 -0.75
N PHE A 33 -16.42 11.40 -0.16
CA PHE A 33 -15.49 11.03 0.92
C PHE A 33 -14.04 11.07 0.43
N VAL A 34 -13.75 10.39 -0.68
CA VAL A 34 -12.39 10.37 -1.27
C VAL A 34 -11.92 11.78 -1.62
N LEU A 35 -12.76 12.56 -2.31
CA LEU A 35 -12.42 13.94 -2.66
C LEU A 35 -12.18 14.79 -1.42
N GLY A 36 -13.02 14.64 -0.40
CA GLY A 36 -12.87 15.34 0.86
C GLY A 36 -11.57 14.99 1.59
N ILE A 37 -11.18 13.71 1.63
CA ILE A 37 -9.88 13.28 2.18
C ILE A 37 -8.72 13.91 1.41
N VAL A 38 -8.77 13.89 0.07
CA VAL A 38 -7.71 14.50 -0.77
C VAL A 38 -7.61 16.01 -0.52
N LEU A 39 -8.73 16.71 -0.47
CA LEU A 39 -8.73 18.17 -0.29
C LEU A 39 -8.38 18.60 1.14
N SER A 40 -8.89 17.93 2.17
CA SER A 40 -8.56 18.22 3.56
C SER A 40 -7.14 17.77 3.92
N GLY A 41 -6.66 16.67 3.30
CA GLY A 41 -5.45 15.95 3.71
C GLY A 41 -5.65 15.26 5.05
N CYS A 42 -6.88 14.86 5.38
CA CYS A 42 -7.24 14.24 6.65
C CYS A 42 -8.35 13.21 6.43
N ALA A 43 -8.32 12.08 7.15
CA ALA A 43 -9.35 11.06 7.09
C ALA A 43 -10.42 11.20 8.20
N VAL A 44 -10.29 12.19 9.09
CA VAL A 44 -11.27 12.48 10.15
C VAL A 44 -12.53 13.09 9.53
N MET A 45 -13.67 12.44 9.70
CA MET A 45 -14.93 12.77 9.03
C MET A 45 -15.36 14.23 9.24
N GLN A 46 -15.20 14.77 10.44
CA GLN A 46 -15.50 16.17 10.74
C GLN A 46 -14.66 17.11 9.86
N ARG A 47 -13.33 16.90 9.79
CA ARG A 47 -12.43 17.73 8.96
C ARG A 47 -12.73 17.61 7.47
N VAL A 48 -13.09 16.41 7.03
CA VAL A 48 -13.56 16.16 5.67
C VAL A 48 -14.83 16.95 5.39
N ALA A 49 -15.82 16.91 6.30
CA ALA A 49 -17.08 17.64 6.15
C ALA A 49 -16.91 19.15 6.15
N GLU A 50 -16.07 19.69 7.04
CA GLU A 50 -15.70 21.12 7.07
C GLU A 50 -15.14 21.54 5.70
N THR A 51 -14.11 20.85 5.21
CA THR A 51 -13.46 21.17 3.92
C THR A 51 -14.44 21.11 2.73
N LEU A 52 -15.31 20.10 2.71
CA LEU A 52 -16.31 19.96 1.65
C LEU A 52 -17.37 21.08 1.68
N SER A 53 -17.78 21.51 2.87
CA SER A 53 -18.70 22.62 3.08
C SER A 53 -18.08 23.95 2.67
N GLU A 54 -16.88 24.27 3.17
CA GLU A 54 -16.15 25.51 2.85
C GLU A 54 -15.86 25.68 1.35
N ARG A 55 -15.66 24.57 0.64
CA ARG A 55 -15.43 24.58 -0.82
C ARG A 55 -16.70 24.49 -1.67
N GLY A 56 -17.88 24.53 -1.06
CA GLY A 56 -19.13 24.45 -1.80
C GLY A 56 -19.35 23.14 -2.57
N MET A 57 -18.67 22.05 -2.17
CA MET A 57 -18.78 20.72 -2.83
C MET A 57 -20.12 20.04 -2.57
N SER A 58 -20.90 20.55 -1.63
CA SER A 58 -22.23 20.10 -1.28
C SER A 58 -23.05 21.27 -0.78
N ALA A 59 -24.29 21.38 -1.24
CA ALA A 59 -25.27 22.38 -0.72
C ALA A 59 -25.77 22.01 0.70
N ALA A 60 -25.40 20.80 1.22
CA ALA A 60 -25.82 20.36 2.55
C ALA A 60 -25.01 21.06 3.64
N LYS A 61 -25.62 21.27 4.81
CA LYS A 61 -24.92 21.75 6.01
C LYS A 61 -23.78 20.78 6.39
N MET A 62 -22.69 21.29 6.95
CA MET A 62 -21.51 20.51 7.40
C MET A 62 -21.90 19.28 8.22
N THR A 63 -22.78 19.45 9.22
CA THR A 63 -23.27 18.34 10.07
C THR A 63 -24.02 17.25 9.27
N SER A 64 -24.70 17.62 8.19
CA SER A 64 -25.39 16.67 7.31
C SER A 64 -24.41 15.92 6.41
N ILE A 65 -23.31 16.56 6.00
CA ILE A 65 -22.21 15.90 5.28
C ILE A 65 -21.55 14.90 6.20
N GLU A 66 -21.17 15.30 7.40
CA GLU A 66 -20.55 14.42 8.40
C GLU A 66 -21.41 13.19 8.71
N ARG A 67 -22.71 13.38 9.00
CA ARG A 67 -23.66 12.28 9.20
C ARG A 67 -23.76 11.35 7.98
N ARG A 68 -23.66 11.89 6.77
CA ARG A 68 -23.63 11.07 5.54
C ARG A 68 -22.38 10.20 5.49
N LEU A 69 -21.21 10.73 5.83
CA LEU A 69 -19.95 9.99 5.88
C LEU A 69 -19.99 8.92 6.98
N ALA A 70 -20.50 9.26 8.17
CA ALA A 70 -20.68 8.30 9.27
C ALA A 70 -21.62 7.15 8.87
N ARG A 71 -22.76 7.46 8.21
CA ARG A 71 -23.66 6.42 7.69
C ARG A 71 -23.00 5.57 6.59
N PHE A 72 -22.08 6.13 5.80
CA PHE A 72 -21.36 5.38 4.79
C PHE A 72 -20.49 4.30 5.44
N ILE A 73 -19.68 4.64 6.44
CA ILE A 73 -18.82 3.65 7.11
C ILE A 73 -19.62 2.65 7.92
N ALA A 74 -20.80 3.00 8.45
CA ALA A 74 -21.71 2.09 9.18
C ALA A 74 -22.57 1.20 8.25
N ASN A 75 -22.59 1.45 6.93
CA ASN A 75 -23.49 0.76 6.02
C ASN A 75 -22.94 -0.61 5.60
N GLU A 76 -23.51 -1.68 6.14
CA GLU A 76 -23.12 -3.07 5.83
C GLU A 76 -23.31 -3.48 4.36
N ARG A 77 -24.20 -2.78 3.61
CA ARG A 77 -24.36 -3.01 2.17
C ARG A 77 -23.17 -2.53 1.33
N ILE A 78 -22.19 -1.86 1.94
CA ILE A 78 -20.94 -1.48 1.28
C ILE A 78 -19.96 -2.64 1.43
N VAL A 79 -19.91 -3.44 0.39
CA VAL A 79 -19.02 -4.62 0.30
C VAL A 79 -17.65 -4.16 -0.22
N VAL A 80 -16.74 -3.86 0.70
CA VAL A 80 -15.39 -3.34 0.39
C VAL A 80 -14.65 -4.21 -0.62
N PRO A 81 -14.59 -5.56 -0.50
CA PRO A 81 -13.88 -6.39 -1.48
C PRO A 81 -14.40 -6.26 -2.90
N LEU A 82 -15.71 -6.08 -3.08
CA LEU A 82 -16.31 -5.90 -4.41
C LEU A 82 -15.89 -4.59 -5.06
N ILE A 83 -15.99 -3.48 -4.32
CA ILE A 83 -15.61 -2.15 -4.82
C ILE A 83 -14.10 -2.13 -5.12
N TRP A 84 -13.29 -2.68 -4.21
CA TRP A 84 -11.84 -2.69 -4.35
C TRP A 84 -11.37 -3.57 -5.52
N LYS A 85 -12.02 -4.71 -5.76
CA LYS A 85 -11.75 -5.55 -6.94
C LYS A 85 -11.89 -4.78 -8.26
N LEU A 86 -12.96 -4.00 -8.39
CA LEU A 86 -13.19 -3.18 -9.59
C LEU A 86 -12.10 -2.10 -9.75
N PHE A 87 -11.69 -1.47 -8.65
CA PHE A 87 -10.60 -0.51 -8.64
C PHE A 87 -9.26 -1.17 -9.00
N LEU A 88 -8.90 -2.30 -8.39
CA LEU A 88 -7.66 -3.02 -8.66
C LEU A 88 -7.52 -3.40 -10.13
N ALA A 89 -8.60 -3.83 -10.78
CA ALA A 89 -8.60 -4.15 -12.20
C ALA A 89 -8.07 -2.99 -13.06
N GLN A 90 -8.32 -1.75 -12.65
CA GLN A 90 -7.88 -0.54 -13.36
C GLN A 90 -6.45 -0.14 -13.00
N VAL A 91 -6.13 -0.11 -11.69
CA VAL A 91 -4.82 0.39 -11.25
C VAL A 91 -3.68 -0.59 -11.52
N LEU A 92 -3.96 -1.90 -11.56
CA LEU A 92 -2.95 -2.92 -11.82
C LEU A 92 -2.75 -3.22 -13.32
N ALA A 93 -3.70 -2.86 -14.18
CA ALA A 93 -3.59 -3.12 -15.61
C ALA A 93 -2.29 -2.60 -16.27
N PRO A 94 -1.77 -1.41 -15.93
CA PRO A 94 -0.51 -0.91 -16.51
C PRO A 94 0.73 -1.68 -16.06
N PHE A 95 0.64 -2.49 -15.01
CA PHE A 95 1.78 -3.21 -14.42
C PHE A 95 1.89 -4.67 -14.91
N ARG A 96 0.93 -5.16 -15.71
CA ARG A 96 0.95 -6.52 -16.22
C ARG A 96 2.20 -6.78 -17.06
N GLY A 97 2.75 -7.99 -16.94
CA GLY A 97 3.96 -8.41 -17.64
C GLY A 97 5.26 -7.77 -17.13
N GLN A 98 5.21 -6.94 -16.09
CA GLN A 98 6.40 -6.35 -15.47
C GLN A 98 6.88 -7.20 -14.28
N LYS A 99 8.12 -6.96 -13.84
CA LYS A 99 8.61 -7.49 -12.57
C LYS A 99 8.13 -6.58 -11.44
N LEU A 100 7.31 -7.12 -10.53
CA LEU A 100 6.69 -6.37 -9.46
C LEU A 100 7.17 -6.85 -8.09
N TYR A 101 7.22 -5.92 -7.14
CA TYR A 101 7.53 -6.21 -5.75
C TYR A 101 6.36 -5.81 -4.88
N PHE A 102 5.95 -6.73 -4.01
CA PHE A 102 4.91 -6.51 -3.03
C PHE A 102 5.50 -6.58 -1.63
N VAL A 103 5.05 -5.71 -0.76
CA VAL A 103 5.44 -5.71 0.66
C VAL A 103 4.25 -6.18 1.48
N LEU A 104 4.44 -7.27 2.22
CA LEU A 104 3.52 -7.72 3.26
C LEU A 104 4.04 -7.22 4.60
N ASP A 105 3.18 -6.50 5.30
CA ASP A 105 3.48 -5.97 6.61
C ASP A 105 2.20 -5.85 7.45
N ASN A 106 2.33 -5.61 8.73
CA ASN A 106 1.22 -5.29 9.59
C ASN A 106 1.49 -4.00 10.37
N THR A 107 0.43 -3.29 10.68
CA THR A 107 0.54 -2.08 11.48
C THR A 107 -0.59 -2.04 12.51
N PRO A 108 -0.28 -1.77 13.78
CA PRO A 108 -1.32 -1.56 14.78
C PRO A 108 -2.13 -0.31 14.42
N PHE A 109 -3.42 -0.38 14.71
CA PHE A 109 -4.34 0.74 14.64
C PHE A 109 -5.04 0.88 15.97
N GLN A 110 -4.67 1.92 16.71
CA GLN A 110 -4.99 2.06 18.14
C GLN A 110 -4.56 0.81 18.93
N GLU A 111 -5.23 0.49 20.04
CA GLU A 111 -4.88 -0.65 20.86
C GLU A 111 -5.66 -1.92 20.47
N SER A 112 -6.80 -1.75 19.81
CA SER A 112 -7.78 -2.83 19.58
C SER A 112 -7.67 -3.51 18.21
N LEU A 113 -7.06 -2.87 17.21
CA LEU A 113 -7.05 -3.36 15.84
C LEU A 113 -5.64 -3.44 15.25
N THR A 114 -5.49 -4.32 14.29
CA THR A 114 -4.28 -4.47 13.45
C THR A 114 -4.69 -4.53 11.99
N ILE A 115 -3.97 -3.81 11.15
CA ILE A 115 -4.17 -3.85 9.70
C ILE A 115 -3.07 -4.73 9.10
N VAL A 116 -3.44 -5.89 8.56
CA VAL A 116 -2.58 -6.70 7.70
C VAL A 116 -2.61 -6.09 6.33
N TYR A 117 -1.47 -5.69 5.82
CA TYR A 117 -1.34 -4.83 4.65
C TYR A 117 -0.49 -5.50 3.57
N LEU A 118 -1.02 -5.58 2.37
CA LEU A 118 -0.26 -5.94 1.16
C LEU A 118 -0.21 -4.71 0.26
N GLY A 119 0.98 -4.25 -0.06
CA GLY A 119 1.18 -3.07 -0.89
C GLY A 119 2.10 -3.31 -2.07
N LEU A 120 1.82 -2.65 -3.19
CA LEU A 120 2.67 -2.63 -4.38
C LEU A 120 3.77 -1.59 -4.20
N LEU A 121 5.02 -2.01 -4.38
CA LEU A 121 6.16 -1.10 -4.38
C LEU A 121 6.17 -0.29 -5.68
N VAL A 122 5.98 1.00 -5.55
CA VAL A 122 6.02 1.95 -6.68
C VAL A 122 6.97 3.09 -6.32
N HIS A 123 8.12 3.13 -6.96
CA HIS A 123 9.20 4.08 -6.65
C HIS A 123 9.54 4.16 -5.15
N SER A 124 9.21 5.27 -4.49
CA SER A 124 9.56 5.51 -3.08
C SER A 124 8.43 5.20 -2.09
N ARG A 125 7.35 4.54 -2.54
CA ARG A 125 6.17 4.22 -1.71
C ARG A 125 5.71 2.80 -1.95
N VAL A 126 4.97 2.30 -0.96
CA VAL A 126 4.27 1.03 -1.03
C VAL A 126 2.77 1.33 -1.04
N LEU A 127 2.15 1.26 -2.23
CA LEU A 127 0.74 1.62 -2.41
C LEU A 127 -0.18 0.45 -2.04
N PRO A 128 -1.30 0.70 -1.31
CA PRO A 128 -2.21 -0.34 -0.88
C PRO A 128 -2.84 -1.09 -2.05
N VAL A 129 -2.75 -2.41 -2.05
CA VAL A 129 -3.44 -3.27 -3.03
C VAL A 129 -4.37 -4.28 -2.38
N ALA A 130 -4.08 -4.71 -1.15
CA ALA A 130 -5.01 -5.49 -0.36
C ALA A 130 -4.75 -5.28 1.14
N TRP A 131 -5.77 -5.48 1.95
CA TRP A 131 -5.66 -5.40 3.40
C TRP A 131 -6.72 -6.26 4.08
N ALA A 132 -6.49 -6.53 5.36
CA ALA A 132 -7.48 -7.07 6.27
C ALA A 132 -7.37 -6.34 7.62
N VAL A 133 -8.50 -5.93 8.17
CA VAL A 133 -8.56 -5.39 9.53
C VAL A 133 -8.81 -6.55 10.48
N MET A 134 -7.96 -6.71 11.48
CA MET A 134 -8.02 -7.80 12.43
C MET A 134 -8.01 -7.25 13.85
N PRO A 135 -8.59 -7.97 14.84
CA PRO A 135 -8.44 -7.59 16.24
C PRO A 135 -6.96 -7.71 16.64
N ALA A 136 -6.49 -6.75 17.43
CA ALA A 136 -5.17 -6.84 18.08
C ALA A 136 -5.25 -7.81 19.27
N GLN A 137 -4.10 -8.32 19.70
CA GLN A 137 -3.93 -9.09 20.93
C GLN A 137 -4.78 -10.37 21.09
N THR A 138 -5.49 -10.80 20.04
CA THR A 138 -6.29 -12.03 20.06
C THR A 138 -5.83 -12.97 18.93
N LYS A 139 -6.00 -14.27 19.16
CA LYS A 139 -5.82 -15.27 18.10
C LYS A 139 -6.95 -15.10 17.09
N TRP A 140 -6.60 -15.01 15.82
CA TRP A 140 -7.59 -14.85 14.74
C TRP A 140 -8.23 -16.21 14.42
N ASP A 141 -9.56 -16.25 14.30
CA ASP A 141 -10.32 -17.48 14.03
C ASP A 141 -9.88 -18.19 12.75
N GLU A 142 -9.61 -17.41 11.70
CA GLU A 142 -9.20 -17.94 10.38
C GLU A 142 -7.71 -18.28 10.31
N GLY A 143 -6.92 -17.89 11.27
CA GLY A 143 -5.46 -18.00 11.20
C GLY A 143 -4.81 -17.00 10.22
N GLN A 144 -3.58 -16.60 10.54
CA GLN A 144 -2.82 -15.58 9.81
C GLN A 144 -2.60 -15.94 8.34
N TRP A 145 -2.25 -17.18 8.06
CA TRP A 145 -1.87 -17.61 6.71
C TRP A 145 -3.04 -17.70 5.74
N GLN A 146 -4.24 -18.01 6.22
CA GLN A 146 -5.45 -17.97 5.41
C GLN A 146 -5.77 -16.52 4.99
N ILE A 147 -5.62 -15.57 5.92
CA ILE A 147 -5.80 -14.15 5.64
C ILE A 147 -4.80 -13.69 4.59
N VAL A 148 -3.51 -13.98 4.78
CA VAL A 148 -2.46 -13.62 3.82
C VAL A 148 -2.72 -14.26 2.45
N GLY A 149 -3.07 -15.54 2.40
CA GLY A 149 -3.42 -16.24 1.16
C GLY A 149 -4.53 -15.51 0.39
N ARG A 150 -5.63 -15.12 1.08
CA ARG A 150 -6.71 -14.34 0.45
C ARG A 150 -6.25 -12.98 -0.06
N LEU A 151 -5.34 -12.29 0.64
CA LEU A 151 -4.80 -11.01 0.16
C LEU A 151 -3.99 -11.20 -1.13
N LEU A 152 -3.15 -12.24 -1.20
CA LEU A 152 -2.40 -12.58 -2.41
C LEU A 152 -3.33 -12.93 -3.58
N ASP A 153 -4.39 -13.72 -3.34
CA ASP A 153 -5.37 -14.11 -4.36
C ASP A 153 -6.12 -12.89 -4.91
N ARG A 154 -6.53 -11.96 -4.04
CA ARG A 154 -7.19 -10.71 -4.46
C ARG A 154 -6.36 -9.89 -5.44
N VAL A 155 -5.04 -9.94 -5.33
CA VAL A 155 -4.11 -9.21 -6.20
C VAL A 155 -3.75 -10.04 -7.43
N GLY A 156 -3.43 -11.33 -7.23
CA GLY A 156 -2.92 -12.23 -8.28
C GLY A 156 -3.85 -12.34 -9.48
N VAL A 157 -5.16 -12.37 -9.25
CA VAL A 157 -6.16 -12.47 -10.35
C VAL A 157 -6.09 -11.30 -11.34
N HIS A 158 -5.52 -10.17 -10.96
CA HIS A 158 -5.36 -8.98 -11.82
C HIS A 158 -4.03 -8.94 -12.57
N LEU A 159 -3.10 -9.84 -12.26
CA LEU A 159 -1.71 -9.83 -12.74
C LEU A 159 -1.33 -11.16 -13.41
N PRO A 160 -2.09 -11.62 -14.42
CA PRO A 160 -1.69 -12.80 -15.17
C PRO A 160 -0.30 -12.58 -15.80
N ASP A 161 0.49 -13.64 -15.89
CA ASP A 161 1.82 -13.67 -16.55
C ASP A 161 2.79 -12.57 -16.05
N THR A 162 2.65 -12.18 -14.78
CA THR A 162 3.41 -11.12 -14.15
C THR A 162 4.36 -11.70 -13.08
N SER A 163 5.64 -11.40 -13.16
CA SER A 163 6.63 -11.84 -12.17
C SER A 163 6.46 -11.04 -10.88
N CYS A 164 5.88 -11.63 -9.85
CA CYS A 164 5.63 -11.01 -8.56
C CYS A 164 6.61 -11.53 -7.50
N THR A 165 7.25 -10.63 -6.75
CA THR A 165 8.11 -10.97 -5.61
C THR A 165 7.49 -10.41 -4.32
N LEU A 166 7.24 -11.27 -3.34
CA LEU A 166 6.76 -10.88 -2.02
C LEU A 166 7.93 -10.59 -1.09
N ILE A 167 7.92 -9.43 -0.45
CA ILE A 167 8.90 -9.04 0.57
C ILE A 167 8.17 -8.97 1.92
N ALA A 168 8.71 -9.65 2.94
CA ALA A 168 8.15 -9.60 4.30
C ALA A 168 9.25 -9.59 5.37
N ASP A 169 8.91 -9.02 6.53
CA ASP A 169 9.78 -9.00 7.69
C ASP A 169 9.66 -10.30 8.51
N ARG A 170 10.59 -10.47 9.44
CA ARG A 170 10.72 -11.64 10.32
C ARG A 170 9.45 -12.02 11.07
N GLY A 171 8.61 -11.04 11.44
CA GLY A 171 7.32 -11.28 12.12
C GLY A 171 6.26 -11.97 11.26
N LEU A 172 6.43 -11.95 9.94
CA LEU A 172 5.52 -12.55 8.96
C LEU A 172 6.21 -13.64 8.12
N THR A 173 7.33 -14.18 8.57
CA THR A 173 8.13 -15.15 7.82
C THR A 173 8.02 -16.56 8.41
N GLY A 174 7.78 -17.52 7.53
CA GLY A 174 7.73 -18.94 7.87
C GLY A 174 7.54 -19.79 6.61
N MET A 175 7.61 -21.12 6.77
CA MET A 175 7.40 -22.07 5.68
C MET A 175 6.02 -21.87 5.01
N GLU A 176 5.00 -21.56 5.81
CA GLU A 176 3.65 -21.34 5.30
C GLU A 176 3.61 -20.16 4.29
N LEU A 177 4.34 -19.06 4.54
CA LEU A 177 4.40 -17.96 3.59
C LEU A 177 5.12 -18.35 2.30
N VAL A 178 6.18 -19.15 2.40
CA VAL A 178 6.89 -19.70 1.23
C VAL A 178 5.94 -20.56 0.38
N LYS A 179 5.21 -21.49 1.02
CA LYS A 179 4.20 -22.32 0.34
C LYS A 179 3.11 -21.47 -0.34
N LEU A 180 2.64 -20.43 0.32
CA LEU A 180 1.66 -19.51 -0.27
C LEU A 180 2.18 -18.80 -1.52
N CYS A 181 3.46 -18.40 -1.53
CA CYS A 181 4.11 -17.81 -2.69
C CYS A 181 4.27 -18.85 -3.81
N GLN A 182 4.83 -20.02 -3.50
CA GLN A 182 5.07 -21.10 -4.47
C GLN A 182 3.77 -21.56 -5.16
N ALA A 183 2.70 -21.77 -4.38
CA ALA A 183 1.40 -22.18 -4.91
C ALA A 183 0.79 -21.17 -5.92
N ARG A 184 1.27 -19.94 -5.92
CA ARG A 184 0.81 -18.85 -6.81
C ARG A 184 1.83 -18.45 -7.87
N GLY A 185 2.97 -19.15 -7.95
CA GLY A 185 4.06 -18.78 -8.84
C GLY A 185 4.71 -17.42 -8.48
N TRP A 186 4.56 -16.98 -7.23
CA TRP A 186 5.22 -15.79 -6.74
C TRP A 186 6.60 -16.11 -6.18
N HIS A 187 7.54 -15.23 -6.40
CA HIS A 187 8.84 -15.24 -5.75
C HIS A 187 8.76 -14.67 -4.34
N TYR A 188 9.76 -14.99 -3.53
CA TYR A 188 9.85 -14.45 -2.17
C TYR A 188 11.23 -13.89 -1.86
N LEU A 189 11.26 -12.86 -1.00
CA LEU A 189 12.43 -12.28 -0.38
C LEU A 189 12.09 -11.94 1.07
N LEU A 190 12.44 -12.81 2.00
CA LEU A 190 11.95 -12.79 3.37
C LEU A 190 13.10 -12.63 4.36
N ARG A 191 12.86 -11.87 5.43
CA ARG A 191 13.77 -11.79 6.56
C ARG A 191 13.40 -12.85 7.58
N VAL A 192 14.38 -13.63 8.02
CA VAL A 192 14.22 -14.68 9.04
C VAL A 192 14.75 -14.23 10.40
N CYS A 193 14.28 -14.90 11.48
CA CYS A 193 14.74 -14.65 12.83
C CYS A 193 16.11 -15.28 13.11
N GLN A 194 16.82 -14.79 14.12
CA GLN A 194 18.13 -15.31 14.55
C GLN A 194 18.02 -16.74 15.11
N GLU A 195 16.88 -17.10 15.66
CA GLU A 195 16.57 -18.41 16.24
C GLU A 195 16.32 -19.47 15.18
N HIS A 196 15.98 -19.09 13.95
CA HIS A 196 15.80 -20.01 12.85
C HIS A 196 17.11 -20.72 12.53
N THR A 197 17.01 -22.00 12.12
CA THR A 197 18.16 -22.86 11.85
C THR A 197 18.47 -22.93 10.37
N CYS A 198 19.76 -23.12 10.05
CA CYS A 198 20.19 -23.40 8.69
C CYS A 198 21.41 -24.31 8.65
N ARG A 199 21.63 -24.94 7.48
CA ARG A 199 22.84 -25.63 7.06
C ARG A 199 23.27 -25.05 5.72
N ARG A 200 24.46 -24.47 5.67
CA ARG A 200 24.97 -23.79 4.47
C ARG A 200 25.70 -24.74 3.57
N TYR A 201 25.71 -24.44 2.28
CA TYR A 201 26.61 -25.13 1.34
C TYR A 201 27.94 -24.36 1.22
N PHE A 202 29.05 -25.08 1.37
CA PHE A 202 30.42 -24.62 1.11
C PHE A 202 31.08 -25.49 0.05
N LYS A 203 31.46 -24.90 -1.09
CA LYS A 203 32.09 -25.62 -2.20
C LYS A 203 31.30 -26.89 -2.59
N GLY A 204 29.97 -26.77 -2.66
CA GLY A 204 29.05 -27.85 -2.98
C GLY A 204 28.78 -28.89 -1.85
N LYS A 205 29.40 -28.72 -0.69
CA LYS A 205 29.17 -29.59 0.46
C LYS A 205 28.29 -28.93 1.49
N LEU A 206 27.24 -29.63 1.94
CA LEU A 206 26.35 -29.18 3.00
C LEU A 206 27.03 -29.31 4.38
N GLU A 207 26.89 -28.31 5.24
CA GLU A 207 27.32 -28.38 6.64
C GLU A 207 26.73 -29.61 7.34
N ARG A 208 27.48 -30.23 8.23
CA ARG A 208 27.04 -31.46 8.92
C ARG A 208 25.91 -31.17 9.93
N SER A 209 26.02 -30.10 10.67
CA SER A 209 25.09 -29.75 11.75
C SER A 209 24.25 -28.53 11.44
N TRP A 210 23.03 -28.53 11.96
CA TRP A 210 22.17 -27.37 11.98
C TRP A 210 22.72 -26.33 12.97
N LYS A 211 22.67 -25.04 12.57
CA LYS A 211 23.06 -23.91 13.40
C LYS A 211 21.96 -22.84 13.35
N ARG A 212 21.75 -22.14 14.46
CA ARG A 212 20.91 -20.94 14.45
C ARG A 212 21.63 -19.84 13.68
N PHE A 213 20.88 -18.98 12.98
CA PHE A 213 21.48 -17.85 12.27
C PHE A 213 22.26 -16.93 13.22
N GLY A 214 21.78 -16.72 14.46
CA GLY A 214 22.48 -15.94 15.48
C GLY A 214 23.84 -16.55 15.90
N GLN A 215 24.04 -17.86 15.74
CA GLN A 215 25.35 -18.51 15.97
C GLN A 215 26.32 -18.36 14.80
N ILE A 216 25.83 -17.96 13.63
CA ILE A 216 26.63 -17.76 12.42
C ILE A 216 27.03 -16.29 12.30
N VAL A 217 26.09 -15.38 12.50
CA VAL A 217 26.30 -13.93 12.32
C VAL A 217 26.53 -13.29 13.68
N LEU A 218 27.78 -13.30 14.14
CA LEU A 218 28.15 -12.94 15.50
C LEU A 218 28.52 -11.47 15.71
N LYS A 219 28.91 -10.76 14.64
CA LYS A 219 29.44 -9.40 14.76
C LYS A 219 29.22 -8.56 13.50
N PRO A 220 29.17 -7.22 13.64
CA PRO A 220 29.17 -6.32 12.50
C PRO A 220 30.36 -6.53 11.57
N GLY A 221 30.13 -6.37 10.27
CA GLY A 221 31.09 -6.66 9.20
C GLY A 221 30.95 -8.07 8.62
N TYR A 222 30.10 -8.92 9.19
CA TYR A 222 29.86 -10.28 8.65
C TYR A 222 29.07 -10.22 7.35
N ARG A 223 29.51 -11.00 6.36
CA ARG A 223 28.80 -11.19 5.08
C ARG A 223 28.98 -12.63 4.60
N TRP A 224 27.87 -13.24 4.22
CA TRP A 224 27.86 -14.53 3.53
C TRP A 224 26.66 -14.61 2.58
N TYR A 225 26.90 -15.15 1.40
CA TYR A 225 25.89 -15.35 0.36
C TYR A 225 26.04 -16.76 -0.21
N GLY A 226 24.97 -17.52 -0.33
CA GLY A 226 25.04 -18.87 -0.88
C GLY A 226 23.73 -19.63 -0.74
N GLN A 227 23.79 -20.90 -1.11
CA GLN A 227 22.69 -21.84 -0.91
C GLN A 227 22.73 -22.41 0.50
N ALA A 228 21.57 -22.65 1.08
CA ALA A 228 21.42 -23.29 2.37
C ALA A 228 20.09 -24.06 2.45
N ARG A 229 20.06 -25.02 3.37
CA ARG A 229 18.81 -25.58 3.88
C ARG A 229 18.42 -24.83 5.14
N VAL A 230 17.21 -24.32 5.19
CA VAL A 230 16.67 -23.57 6.34
C VAL A 230 15.50 -24.34 6.95
N TRP A 231 15.26 -24.12 8.26
CA TRP A 231 14.23 -24.76 9.08
C TRP A 231 14.37 -26.30 9.15
N GLN A 232 14.83 -26.77 10.28
CA GLN A 232 15.15 -28.19 10.49
C GLN A 232 13.93 -29.12 10.42
N GLU A 233 12.78 -28.66 10.93
CA GLU A 233 11.56 -29.47 11.01
C GLU A 233 10.91 -29.63 9.63
N GLU A 234 10.85 -28.56 8.86
CA GLU A 234 10.34 -28.56 7.51
C GLU A 234 11.35 -27.85 6.60
N THR A 235 12.25 -28.64 6.02
CA THR A 235 13.43 -28.12 5.35
C THR A 235 13.11 -27.49 4.00
N LEU A 236 13.53 -26.23 3.84
CA LEU A 236 13.54 -25.49 2.58
C LEU A 236 14.97 -25.31 2.07
N GLU A 237 15.24 -25.75 0.85
CA GLU A 237 16.48 -25.43 0.14
C GLU A 237 16.30 -24.09 -0.60
N THR A 238 17.12 -23.10 -0.25
CA THR A 238 16.94 -21.73 -0.74
C THR A 238 18.24 -20.93 -0.73
N SER A 239 18.24 -19.81 -1.42
CA SER A 239 19.34 -18.86 -1.40
C SER A 239 19.27 -18.00 -0.14
N VAL A 240 20.40 -17.79 0.51
CA VAL A 240 20.51 -17.07 1.78
C VAL A 240 21.52 -15.94 1.67
N SER A 241 21.14 -14.75 2.11
CA SER A 241 22.01 -13.59 2.23
C SER A 241 22.10 -13.15 3.69
N LEU A 242 23.28 -13.31 4.28
CA LEU A 242 23.57 -12.90 5.65
C LEU A 242 24.47 -11.66 5.62
N ILE A 243 24.00 -10.57 6.19
CA ILE A 243 24.76 -9.34 6.24
C ILE A 243 24.53 -8.60 7.57
N TRP A 244 25.64 -8.17 8.17
CA TRP A 244 25.60 -7.20 9.28
C TRP A 244 26.58 -6.09 8.98
N ASP A 245 26.11 -4.99 8.44
CA ASP A 245 26.97 -3.83 8.15
C ASP A 245 27.37 -3.10 9.43
N LYS A 246 28.58 -2.52 9.41
CA LYS A 246 29.07 -1.69 10.51
C LYS A 246 28.15 -0.47 10.68
N GLY A 247 27.76 -0.18 11.92
CA GLY A 247 26.83 0.91 12.26
C GLY A 247 25.34 0.53 12.20
N CYS A 248 24.99 -0.70 11.79
CA CYS A 248 23.63 -1.22 11.92
C CYS A 248 23.45 -1.94 13.25
N GLU A 249 22.30 -1.74 13.88
CA GLU A 249 21.96 -2.37 15.18
C GLU A 249 21.85 -3.89 15.08
N GLU A 250 21.37 -4.42 13.97
CA GLU A 250 21.12 -5.83 13.79
C GLU A 250 21.45 -6.33 12.37
N ALA A 251 21.67 -7.62 12.27
CA ALA A 251 21.91 -8.30 11.00
C ALA A 251 20.63 -8.43 10.18
N TRP A 252 20.78 -8.42 8.85
CA TRP A 252 19.75 -8.88 7.93
C TRP A 252 20.05 -10.31 7.50
N LEU A 253 19.12 -11.19 7.80
CA LEU A 253 19.16 -12.62 7.53
C LEU A 253 18.05 -12.90 6.51
N LEU A 254 18.41 -12.97 5.24
CA LEU A 254 17.44 -12.98 4.14
C LEU A 254 17.44 -14.34 3.44
N ILE A 255 16.27 -14.80 3.07
CA ILE A 255 16.05 -15.97 2.19
C ILE A 255 15.32 -15.55 0.93
N SER A 256 15.65 -16.16 -0.21
CA SER A 256 15.04 -15.86 -1.51
C SER A 256 15.18 -17.04 -2.48
N ASP A 257 14.18 -17.24 -3.32
CA ASP A 257 14.25 -18.17 -4.46
C ASP A 257 14.92 -17.57 -5.71
N GLN A 258 15.21 -16.25 -5.71
CA GLN A 258 15.82 -15.53 -6.84
C GLN A 258 17.34 -15.34 -6.71
N GLY A 259 18.01 -16.12 -5.86
CA GLY A 259 19.45 -16.06 -5.63
C GLY A 259 19.83 -15.31 -4.35
N ALA A 260 21.13 -15.26 -4.07
CA ALA A 260 21.73 -14.61 -2.91
C ALA A 260 22.71 -13.52 -3.34
N GLY A 261 22.84 -12.44 -2.56
CA GLY A 261 23.83 -11.41 -2.81
C GLY A 261 23.39 -10.00 -2.49
N ARG A 262 24.22 -9.04 -2.88
CA ARG A 262 23.96 -7.61 -2.63
C ARG A 262 22.65 -7.12 -3.26
N ARG A 263 22.25 -7.67 -4.40
CA ARG A 263 21.01 -7.30 -5.07
C ARG A 263 19.81 -7.59 -4.17
N GLN A 264 19.73 -8.79 -3.59
CA GLN A 264 18.64 -9.16 -2.68
C GLN A 264 18.62 -8.29 -1.43
N VAL A 265 19.78 -7.91 -0.92
CA VAL A 265 19.88 -6.96 0.20
C VAL A 265 19.32 -5.59 -0.17
N GLN A 266 19.65 -5.07 -1.36
CA GLN A 266 19.13 -3.80 -1.85
C GLN A 266 17.61 -3.87 -2.12
N GLU A 267 17.13 -4.96 -2.72
CA GLU A 267 15.71 -5.17 -2.96
C GLU A 267 14.93 -5.28 -1.64
N TYR A 268 15.49 -5.97 -0.63
CA TYR A 268 14.87 -6.04 0.69
C TYR A 268 14.81 -4.65 1.38
N ALA A 269 15.81 -3.82 1.21
CA ALA A 269 15.82 -2.46 1.76
C ALA A 269 14.63 -1.61 1.29
N TRP A 270 14.03 -1.95 0.13
CA TRP A 270 12.83 -1.27 -0.34
C TRP A 270 11.61 -1.49 0.54
N ARG A 271 11.59 -2.56 1.37
CA ARG A 271 10.55 -2.78 2.37
C ARG A 271 10.36 -1.56 3.30
N MET A 272 11.46 -0.91 3.68
CA MET A 272 11.42 0.26 4.56
C MET A 272 10.53 1.40 4.03
N ARG A 273 10.21 1.39 2.74
CA ARG A 273 9.30 2.37 2.13
C ARG A 273 7.84 2.20 2.59
N VAL A 274 7.47 1.05 3.15
CA VAL A 274 6.13 0.83 3.74
C VAL A 274 5.92 1.69 4.97
N GLU A 275 6.96 1.89 5.77
CA GLU A 275 6.90 2.74 6.97
C GLU A 275 6.54 4.19 6.62
N ALA A 276 7.13 4.72 5.52
CA ALA A 276 6.76 6.04 5.03
C ALA A 276 5.29 6.11 4.59
N THR A 277 4.74 5.03 4.01
CA THR A 277 3.32 4.97 3.63
C THR A 277 2.42 4.89 4.86
N PHE A 278 2.81 4.13 5.88
CA PHE A 278 2.07 4.10 7.15
C PHE A 278 2.10 5.47 7.86
N GLN A 279 3.25 6.14 7.90
CA GLN A 279 3.36 7.50 8.45
C GLN A 279 2.49 8.50 7.69
N ASP A 280 2.44 8.41 6.35
CA ASP A 280 1.58 9.25 5.53
C ASP A 280 0.06 8.95 5.74
N SER A 281 -0.29 7.73 6.10
CA SER A 281 -1.68 7.37 6.46
C SER A 281 -2.04 7.83 7.88
N LYS A 282 -1.08 7.83 8.78
CA LYS A 282 -1.21 8.20 10.20
C LYS A 282 -0.95 9.70 10.46
N SER A 283 -0.39 10.02 11.58
CA SER A 283 -0.21 11.38 12.12
C SER A 283 0.56 12.35 11.21
N ARG A 284 1.48 11.87 10.37
CA ARG A 284 2.26 12.72 9.45
C ARG A 284 1.57 13.01 8.11
N GLY A 285 0.41 12.42 7.86
CA GLY A 285 -0.33 12.58 6.62
C GLY A 285 -1.83 12.70 6.84
N PHE A 286 -2.58 11.67 6.49
CA PHE A 286 -4.05 11.68 6.53
C PHE A 286 -4.65 11.54 7.94
N ASN A 287 -3.86 11.35 8.97
CA ASN A 287 -4.25 11.32 10.38
C ASN A 287 -5.42 10.37 10.69
N ILE A 288 -5.40 9.17 10.13
CA ILE A 288 -6.49 8.20 10.29
C ILE A 288 -6.72 7.80 11.76
N GLU A 289 -5.68 7.79 12.59
CA GLU A 289 -5.78 7.43 14.00
C GLU A 289 -6.68 8.37 14.79
N ALA A 290 -6.75 9.65 14.42
CA ALA A 290 -7.66 10.62 15.03
C ALA A 290 -9.13 10.43 14.61
N SER A 291 -9.47 9.41 13.82
CA SER A 291 -10.85 9.01 13.55
C SER A 291 -11.53 8.29 14.71
N TRP A 292 -10.73 7.75 15.65
CA TRP A 292 -11.19 7.01 16.84
C TRP A 292 -12.16 5.86 16.51
N ILE A 293 -11.98 5.21 15.35
CA ILE A 293 -12.82 4.09 14.95
C ILE A 293 -12.29 2.81 15.59
N GLU A 294 -13.13 2.15 16.37
CA GLU A 294 -12.83 0.88 17.03
C GLU A 294 -13.52 -0.32 16.35
N ASP A 295 -14.59 -0.07 15.60
CA ASP A 295 -15.29 -1.12 14.87
C ASP A 295 -14.50 -1.53 13.62
N ARG A 296 -14.26 -2.82 13.49
CA ARG A 296 -13.50 -3.43 12.38
C ARG A 296 -14.09 -3.14 11.00
N ALA A 297 -15.42 -3.24 10.88
CA ALA A 297 -16.10 -3.08 9.60
C ALA A 297 -16.19 -1.59 9.21
N HIS A 298 -16.31 -0.70 10.20
CA HIS A 298 -16.24 0.75 9.97
C HIS A 298 -14.84 1.18 9.51
N LEU A 299 -13.79 0.64 10.15
CA LEU A 299 -12.40 0.91 9.74
C LEU A 299 -12.13 0.39 8.33
N ASP A 300 -12.61 -0.79 7.98
CA ASP A 300 -12.45 -1.36 6.64
C ASP A 300 -13.04 -0.44 5.56
N ARG A 301 -14.23 0.13 5.80
CA ARG A 301 -14.88 1.10 4.89
C ARG A 301 -14.20 2.47 4.89
N LEU A 302 -13.63 2.92 6.00
CA LEU A 302 -12.79 4.12 6.02
C LEU A 302 -11.51 3.90 5.22
N LEU A 303 -10.85 2.75 5.39
CA LEU A 303 -9.66 2.38 4.63
C LEU A 303 -9.92 2.32 3.13
N LEU A 304 -11.09 1.87 2.69
CA LEU A 304 -11.49 1.94 1.29
C LEU A 304 -11.38 3.38 0.75
N ALA A 305 -11.97 4.35 1.44
CA ALA A 305 -11.92 5.74 1.00
C ALA A 305 -10.50 6.33 1.10
N LEU A 306 -9.78 6.04 2.17
CA LEU A 306 -8.40 6.50 2.38
C LEU A 306 -7.46 5.94 1.33
N PHE A 307 -7.53 4.64 1.00
CA PHE A 307 -6.64 4.02 0.05
C PHE A 307 -6.91 4.49 -1.39
N LEU A 308 -8.15 4.77 -1.74
CA LEU A 308 -8.46 5.48 -2.98
C LEU A 308 -7.84 6.89 -3.01
N ALA A 309 -7.88 7.62 -1.90
CA ALA A 309 -7.25 8.94 -1.78
C ALA A 309 -5.72 8.85 -1.88
N ILE A 310 -5.10 7.83 -1.31
CA ILE A 310 -3.65 7.56 -1.40
C ILE A 310 -3.24 7.30 -2.86
N TRP A 311 -3.97 6.47 -3.58
CA TRP A 311 -3.72 6.23 -5.00
C TRP A 311 -3.89 7.52 -5.82
N TRP A 312 -4.93 8.30 -5.57
CA TRP A 312 -5.16 9.56 -6.26
C TRP A 312 -4.06 10.58 -5.99
N THR A 313 -3.69 10.81 -4.73
CA THR A 313 -2.60 11.75 -4.39
C THR A 313 -1.24 11.30 -4.91
N SER A 314 -0.99 9.99 -5.00
CA SER A 314 0.21 9.45 -5.65
C SER A 314 0.25 9.74 -7.15
N HIS A 315 -0.89 9.59 -7.85
CA HIS A 315 -1.02 9.99 -9.24
C HIS A 315 -0.74 11.48 -9.45
N LEU A 316 -1.33 12.33 -8.61
CA LEU A 316 -1.11 13.78 -8.67
C LEU A 316 0.37 14.14 -8.45
N ALA A 317 1.04 13.50 -7.51
CA ALA A 317 2.46 13.73 -7.27
C ALA A 317 3.33 13.28 -8.44
N ALA A 318 3.02 12.11 -9.02
CA ALA A 318 3.72 11.63 -10.20
C ALA A 318 3.56 12.60 -11.38
N ALA A 319 2.35 13.10 -11.61
CA ALA A 319 2.07 14.11 -12.63
C ALA A 319 2.81 15.43 -12.34
N CYS A 320 2.82 15.91 -11.09
CA CYS A 320 3.60 17.09 -10.65
C CYS A 320 5.08 16.94 -10.98
N ILE A 321 5.67 15.78 -10.69
CA ILE A 321 7.09 15.48 -10.95
C ILE A 321 7.33 15.39 -12.45
N HIS A 322 6.49 14.67 -13.17
CA HIS A 322 6.61 14.49 -14.63
C HIS A 322 6.57 15.84 -15.39
N HIS A 323 5.72 16.76 -14.94
CA HIS A 323 5.62 18.12 -15.50
C HIS A 323 6.69 19.10 -14.96
N GLY A 324 7.68 18.62 -14.21
CA GLY A 324 8.76 19.44 -13.67
C GLY A 324 8.31 20.47 -12.62
N GLN A 325 7.09 20.35 -12.06
CA GLN A 325 6.50 21.34 -11.15
C GLN A 325 6.87 21.15 -9.68
N ARG A 326 7.66 20.13 -9.34
CA ARG A 326 8.01 19.80 -7.96
C ARG A 326 8.70 20.97 -7.22
N HIS A 327 9.58 21.72 -7.91
CA HIS A 327 10.33 22.83 -7.34
C HIS A 327 9.44 23.95 -6.77
N ARG A 328 8.19 24.04 -7.20
CA ARG A 328 7.22 25.04 -6.68
C ARG A 328 6.70 24.72 -5.28
N PHE A 329 6.83 23.47 -4.84
CA PHE A 329 6.26 22.96 -3.60
C PHE A 329 7.31 22.40 -2.66
N ASP A 330 8.47 22.02 -3.19
CA ASP A 330 9.51 21.31 -2.48
C ASP A 330 10.88 21.89 -2.83
N ARG A 331 11.75 22.00 -1.87
CA ARG A 331 13.10 22.54 -2.08
C ARG A 331 13.89 21.62 -3.00
N VAL A 332 14.75 22.20 -3.84
CA VAL A 332 15.58 21.44 -4.78
C VAL A 332 16.69 20.68 -4.04
N ASP A 333 17.29 21.35 -3.04
CA ASP A 333 18.38 20.84 -2.21
C ASP A 333 17.92 19.82 -1.15
N ARG A 334 16.65 19.91 -0.73
CA ARG A 334 16.10 19.06 0.32
C ARG A 334 14.67 18.65 -0.01
N ARG A 335 14.43 17.36 -0.18
CA ARG A 335 13.12 16.79 -0.54
C ARG A 335 12.29 16.50 0.72
N ASP A 336 11.67 17.54 1.29
CA ASP A 336 10.96 17.46 2.58
C ASP A 336 9.50 17.03 2.46
N LYS A 337 8.90 17.14 1.26
CA LYS A 337 7.49 16.81 1.09
C LYS A 337 7.31 15.32 0.74
N SER A 338 6.44 14.65 1.47
CA SER A 338 6.00 13.31 1.07
C SER A 338 5.27 13.35 -0.28
N ILE A 339 5.24 12.21 -0.97
CA ILE A 339 4.54 12.09 -2.26
C ILE A 339 3.07 12.50 -2.14
N PHE A 340 2.36 12.07 -1.09
CA PHE A 340 0.95 12.43 -0.90
C PHE A 340 0.78 13.91 -0.63
N ARG A 341 1.63 14.51 0.19
CA ARG A 341 1.60 15.95 0.46
C ARG A 341 1.90 16.76 -0.80
N LEU A 342 2.86 16.32 -1.62
CA LEU A 342 3.18 16.94 -2.90
C LEU A 342 1.98 16.92 -3.83
N GLY A 343 1.36 15.75 -4.03
CA GLY A 343 0.18 15.60 -4.89
C GLY A 343 -0.98 16.46 -4.45
N ARG A 344 -1.27 16.49 -3.14
CA ARG A 344 -2.30 17.35 -2.58
C ARG A 344 -2.02 18.83 -2.79
N LEU A 345 -0.81 19.29 -2.50
CA LEU A 345 -0.43 20.71 -2.69
C LEU A 345 -0.55 21.13 -4.15
N TRP A 346 -0.15 20.26 -5.06
CA TRP A 346 -0.28 20.53 -6.49
C TRP A 346 -1.75 20.65 -6.93
N LEU A 347 -2.62 19.75 -6.47
CA LEU A 347 -4.08 19.85 -6.73
C LEU A 347 -4.65 21.16 -6.23
N LEU A 348 -4.33 21.55 -4.99
CA LEU A 348 -4.81 22.79 -4.39
C LEU A 348 -4.34 24.04 -5.16
N ASP A 349 -3.12 24.01 -5.68
CA ASP A 349 -2.58 25.07 -6.50
C ASP A 349 -3.28 25.16 -7.87
N ILE A 350 -3.51 24.02 -8.51
CA ILE A 350 -4.28 23.96 -9.77
C ILE A 350 -5.68 24.52 -9.56
N LEU A 351 -6.40 24.11 -8.51
CA LEU A 351 -7.75 24.60 -8.21
C LEU A 351 -7.79 26.11 -7.99
N ARG A 352 -6.76 26.69 -7.36
CA ARG A 352 -6.64 28.15 -7.19
C ARG A 352 -6.37 28.91 -8.49
N ARG A 353 -5.61 28.29 -9.42
CA ARG A 353 -5.17 28.95 -10.67
C ARG A 353 -6.02 28.60 -11.87
N ALA A 354 -6.91 27.60 -11.75
CA ALA A 354 -7.66 27.09 -12.89
C ALA A 354 -8.58 28.16 -13.49
N ARG A 355 -8.08 28.84 -14.54
CA ARG A 355 -8.86 29.69 -15.42
C ARG A 355 -9.54 28.91 -16.56
N ASN A 356 -9.04 27.69 -16.85
CA ASN A 356 -9.53 26.83 -17.92
C ASN A 356 -9.93 25.45 -17.39
N ARG A 357 -11.13 24.98 -17.72
CA ARG A 357 -11.71 23.69 -17.32
C ARG A 357 -10.93 22.49 -17.87
N ALA A 358 -10.26 22.62 -19.02
CA ALA A 358 -9.49 21.55 -19.63
C ALA A 358 -8.29 21.11 -18.76
N SER A 359 -7.72 22.04 -17.97
CA SER A 359 -6.59 21.71 -17.07
C SER A 359 -6.96 20.77 -15.94
N LEU A 360 -8.24 20.66 -15.58
CA LEU A 360 -8.71 19.83 -14.48
C LEU A 360 -8.81 18.33 -14.83
N ARG A 361 -8.83 17.98 -16.11
CA ARG A 361 -8.81 16.56 -16.53
C ARG A 361 -7.52 15.84 -16.09
N TRP A 362 -6.41 16.56 -16.02
CA TRP A 362 -5.12 16.02 -15.54
C TRP A 362 -5.11 15.71 -14.04
N CYS A 363 -6.05 16.29 -13.29
CA CYS A 363 -6.15 16.07 -11.85
C CYS A 363 -6.89 14.78 -11.49
N LEU A 364 -7.49 14.11 -12.46
CA LEU A 364 -8.24 12.88 -12.22
C LEU A 364 -7.31 11.65 -12.27
N PRO A 365 -7.51 10.65 -11.39
CA PRO A 365 -6.62 9.50 -11.31
C PRO A 365 -6.71 8.58 -12.53
N PHE A 366 -7.82 8.62 -13.27
CA PHE A 366 -8.03 7.78 -14.44
C PHE A 366 -8.07 8.63 -15.71
N GLN A 367 -7.50 8.10 -16.78
CA GLN A 367 -7.56 8.68 -18.10
C GLN A 367 -8.34 7.80 -19.05
N HIS A 368 -9.14 8.41 -19.92
CA HIS A 368 -9.86 7.71 -20.95
C HIS A 368 -8.87 7.16 -22.00
N THR A 369 -9.03 5.89 -22.31
CA THR A 369 -8.28 5.21 -23.38
C THR A 369 -9.27 4.62 -24.38
N LYS A 370 -8.79 4.14 -25.53
CA LYS A 370 -9.64 3.45 -26.53
C LYS A 370 -10.37 2.23 -25.95
N THR A 371 -9.84 1.62 -24.89
CA THR A 371 -10.40 0.44 -24.21
C THR A 371 -11.11 0.76 -22.89
N GLY A 372 -11.36 2.04 -22.59
CA GLY A 372 -11.98 2.51 -21.36
C GLY A 372 -11.06 3.33 -20.46
N TRP A 373 -11.42 3.44 -19.19
CA TRP A 373 -10.63 4.17 -18.20
C TRP A 373 -9.45 3.35 -17.69
N ARG A 374 -8.27 3.97 -17.58
CA ARG A 374 -7.08 3.38 -16.96
C ARG A 374 -6.47 4.35 -15.96
N PHE A 375 -5.93 3.82 -14.88
CA PHE A 375 -5.18 4.60 -13.92
C PHE A 375 -3.90 5.14 -14.58
N ALA A 376 -3.73 6.46 -14.57
CA ALA A 376 -2.67 7.15 -15.31
C ALA A 376 -1.49 7.50 -14.39
N LEU A 377 -0.91 6.50 -13.74
CA LEU A 377 0.30 6.68 -12.96
C LEU A 377 1.50 6.70 -13.94
N ARG A 378 2.08 7.87 -14.17
CA ARG A 378 3.32 8.04 -14.95
C ARG A 378 4.45 8.35 -13.99
N PHE A 379 5.45 7.50 -13.97
CA PHE A 379 6.67 7.68 -13.19
C PHE A 379 7.86 7.97 -14.09
#